data_6b980f9a1c3cf10ddcfc9352713690a2
#
_entry.id   6b980f9a1c3cf10ddcfc9352713690a2
#
_cell.length_a   1.000
_cell.length_b   1.000
_cell.length_c   1.000
_cell.angle_alpha   90.00
_cell.angle_beta   90.00
_cell.angle_gamma   90.00
#
_symmetry.space_group_name_H-M   'P 1'
#
loop_
_entity.id
_entity.type
_entity.pdbx_description
1 polymer ?
#
loop_
_entity_poly.entity_id
_entity_poly.type
_entity_poly.pdbx_seq_one_letter_code
_entity_poly.pdbx_strand_id
1 'polypeptide(L)'
;MKNLFDTYKQHYKALLLLGLPIVVGQLGVIVLGFADTLMIGHHSTEELGAASFVNNLFTLCIIFSTGFSYGLTPVVGGFYGNRRFAEAGQALRCSLVANVLVALLLTLVMTVLYFNVERLGQPEELMPLIKPYYLVLLASLVFVMLFNGFKQFTDGITDTKTAMWILLGGNALNIIGNYILINGKLGFAEMGLLGAGISTLFSRIVMVVVFAVIVLRGRRFIRYRLGFMRLGWSTPMFRKLNALGWPVGMQMGMETASFSLSTIMVGWLGTLALASHQIMLTISQFTFMMFYGMGAAVAVRVSNFKGQGDGQNVRRSAYAGFHIILCMEVVLLSIVFALRGQVGGWFTDNVEVSAMVASLFFPFLIYQFGDGLQINFANALRGISDVKPMMIIAFISYFIISLPVGYLCGFVFGWGLTGVWMAFPFGLTSAGVMLWLRFRKQTRERI
;
A
#
# COMPACT_ATOMS: atom_id res chain seq x y z
N MET A 1 34.14 6.48 -21.78
CA MET A 1 33.02 6.29 -20.80
C MET A 1 31.80 5.82 -21.59
N LYS A 2 31.47 4.53 -21.54
CA LYS A 2 30.12 4.12 -21.97
C LYS A 2 29.15 4.95 -21.15
N ASN A 3 28.25 5.67 -21.78
CA ASN A 3 27.34 6.55 -21.10
C ASN A 3 26.60 5.76 -19.98
N LEU A 4 26.56 6.31 -18.80
CA LEU A 4 25.86 5.72 -17.65
C LEU A 4 24.43 5.30 -18.07
N PHE A 5 23.81 6.09 -18.93
CA PHE A 5 22.51 5.85 -19.53
C PHE A 5 22.45 4.52 -20.30
N ASP A 6 23.46 4.16 -21.10
CA ASP A 6 23.44 2.91 -21.88
C ASP A 6 23.54 1.68 -21.00
N THR A 7 24.23 1.78 -19.85
CA THR A 7 24.33 0.71 -18.86
C THR A 7 22.99 0.41 -18.20
N TYR A 8 22.15 1.43 -17.97
CA TYR A 8 20.87 1.31 -17.28
C TYR A 8 19.65 1.27 -18.20
N LYS A 9 19.80 1.57 -19.49
CA LYS A 9 18.69 1.70 -20.46
C LYS A 9 17.72 0.52 -20.46
N GLN A 10 18.27 -0.71 -20.44
CA GLN A 10 17.42 -1.91 -20.41
C GLN A 10 16.69 -2.05 -19.08
N HIS A 11 17.30 -1.65 -17.95
CA HIS A 11 16.66 -1.68 -16.64
C HIS A 11 15.55 -0.64 -16.55
N TYR A 12 15.77 0.59 -17.04
CA TYR A 12 14.75 1.64 -17.07
C TYR A 12 13.53 1.19 -17.88
N LYS A 13 13.72 0.71 -19.10
CA LYS A 13 12.63 0.22 -19.96
C LYS A 13 11.84 -0.90 -19.28
N ALA A 14 12.53 -1.87 -18.69
CA ALA A 14 11.87 -3.00 -18.05
C ALA A 14 11.14 -2.61 -16.76
N LEU A 15 11.69 -1.72 -15.94
CA LEU A 15 11.04 -1.21 -14.75
C LEU A 15 9.79 -0.38 -15.09
N LEU A 16 9.85 0.48 -16.11
CA LEU A 16 8.69 1.22 -16.56
C LEU A 16 7.59 0.32 -17.10
N LEU A 17 7.93 -0.71 -17.88
CA LEU A 17 6.95 -1.66 -18.40
C LEU A 17 6.25 -2.47 -17.30
N LEU A 18 6.96 -2.77 -16.19
CA LEU A 18 6.39 -3.47 -15.04
C LEU A 18 5.67 -2.51 -14.08
N GLY A 19 6.27 -1.34 -13.83
CA GLY A 19 5.81 -0.39 -12.83
C GLY A 19 4.59 0.41 -13.27
N LEU A 20 4.52 0.84 -14.54
CA LEU A 20 3.38 1.63 -15.01
C LEU A 20 2.02 0.93 -14.82
N PRO A 21 1.85 -0.36 -15.15
CA PRO A 21 0.61 -1.05 -14.83
C PRO A 21 0.28 -1.06 -13.33
N ILE A 22 1.30 -1.23 -12.47
CA ILE A 22 1.09 -1.21 -11.02
C ILE A 22 0.67 0.19 -10.58
N VAL A 23 1.33 1.25 -11.05
CA VAL A 23 0.96 2.66 -10.78
C VAL A 23 -0.48 2.93 -11.20
N VAL A 24 -0.86 2.55 -12.42
CA VAL A 24 -2.24 2.72 -12.92
C VAL A 24 -3.25 2.00 -12.02
N GLY A 25 -2.93 0.78 -11.58
CA GLY A 25 -3.77 0.06 -10.62
C GLY A 25 -3.91 0.80 -9.28
N GLN A 26 -2.82 1.35 -8.74
CA GLN A 26 -2.83 2.10 -7.49
C GLN A 26 -3.61 3.42 -7.60
N LEU A 27 -3.46 4.14 -8.71
CA LEU A 27 -4.28 5.33 -8.99
C LEU A 27 -5.76 4.97 -9.09
N GLY A 28 -6.09 3.82 -9.67
CA GLY A 28 -7.47 3.31 -9.69
C GLY A 28 -8.06 3.11 -8.29
N VAL A 29 -7.26 2.69 -7.30
CA VAL A 29 -7.71 2.58 -5.90
C VAL A 29 -8.02 3.95 -5.29
N ILE A 30 -7.21 4.98 -5.59
CA ILE A 30 -7.49 6.36 -5.15
C ILE A 30 -8.79 6.87 -5.74
N VAL A 31 -8.98 6.68 -7.06
CA VAL A 31 -10.22 7.08 -7.75
C VAL A 31 -11.45 6.38 -7.16
N LEU A 32 -11.33 5.09 -6.84
CA LEU A 32 -12.40 4.35 -6.17
C LEU A 32 -12.72 4.95 -4.79
N GLY A 33 -11.72 5.18 -3.95
CA GLY A 33 -11.93 5.77 -2.61
C GLY A 33 -12.59 7.14 -2.68
N PHE A 34 -12.22 7.96 -3.68
CA PHE A 34 -12.85 9.24 -3.92
C PHE A 34 -14.31 9.10 -4.38
N ALA A 35 -14.59 8.17 -5.31
CA ALA A 35 -15.93 7.90 -5.78
C ALA A 35 -16.84 7.40 -4.64
N ASP A 36 -16.36 6.48 -3.81
CA ASP A 36 -17.09 5.97 -2.64
C ASP A 36 -17.44 7.11 -1.68
N THR A 37 -16.47 7.96 -1.36
CA THR A 37 -16.67 9.11 -0.47
C THR A 37 -17.71 10.09 -1.03
N LEU A 38 -17.64 10.40 -2.33
CA LEU A 38 -18.61 11.26 -2.98
C LEU A 38 -20.01 10.67 -2.98
N MET A 39 -20.15 9.40 -3.35
CA MET A 39 -21.46 8.76 -3.48
C MET A 39 -22.15 8.60 -2.13
N ILE A 40 -21.41 8.19 -1.10
CA ILE A 40 -21.94 8.08 0.28
C ILE A 40 -22.26 9.48 0.83
N GLY A 41 -21.36 10.46 0.64
CA GLY A 41 -21.53 11.83 1.15
C GLY A 41 -22.70 12.58 0.52
N HIS A 42 -23.02 12.32 -0.75
CA HIS A 42 -24.21 12.89 -1.40
C HIS A 42 -25.51 12.23 -0.92
N HIS A 43 -25.44 11.00 -0.42
CA HIS A 43 -26.60 10.32 0.12
C HIS A 43 -26.90 10.78 1.55
N SER A 44 -25.92 10.75 2.47
CA SER A 44 -26.05 11.21 3.84
C SER A 44 -24.72 11.58 4.47
N THR A 45 -24.68 12.69 5.21
CA THR A 45 -23.51 13.11 6.00
C THR A 45 -23.25 12.14 7.16
N GLU A 46 -24.28 11.58 7.76
CA GLU A 46 -24.19 10.60 8.85
C GLU A 46 -23.57 9.30 8.35
N GLU A 47 -24.00 8.82 7.19
CA GLU A 47 -23.43 7.64 6.54
C GLU A 47 -21.96 7.83 6.17
N LEU A 48 -21.59 9.04 5.71
CA LEU A 48 -20.20 9.37 5.44
C LEU A 48 -19.35 9.35 6.71
N GLY A 49 -19.88 9.86 7.82
CA GLY A 49 -19.22 9.80 9.13
C GLY A 49 -19.00 8.35 9.58
N ALA A 50 -20.04 7.52 9.50
CA ALA A 50 -19.99 6.10 9.85
C ALA A 50 -19.00 5.33 8.96
N ALA A 51 -19.03 5.57 7.64
CA ALA A 51 -18.10 4.97 6.68
C ALA A 51 -16.64 5.33 6.98
N SER A 52 -16.38 6.61 7.23
CA SER A 52 -15.04 7.12 7.55
C SER A 52 -14.47 6.46 8.79
N PHE A 53 -15.27 6.36 9.85
CA PHE A 53 -14.86 5.69 11.09
C PHE A 53 -14.49 4.21 10.85
N VAL A 54 -15.37 3.45 10.21
CA VAL A 54 -15.14 2.02 9.95
C VAL A 54 -13.93 1.83 9.03
N ASN A 55 -13.82 2.60 7.95
CA ASN A 55 -12.69 2.53 7.02
C ASN A 55 -11.35 2.82 7.71
N ASN A 56 -11.30 3.77 8.65
CA ASN A 56 -10.08 4.04 9.43
C ASN A 56 -9.66 2.83 10.28
N LEU A 57 -10.61 2.14 10.93
CA LEU A 57 -10.31 0.93 11.69
C LEU A 57 -9.76 -0.19 10.79
N PHE A 58 -10.34 -0.36 9.60
CA PHE A 58 -9.90 -1.40 8.66
C PHE A 58 -8.59 -1.06 7.94
N THR A 59 -8.21 0.22 7.81
CA THR A 59 -7.02 0.65 7.07
C THR A 59 -5.74 0.00 7.60
N LEU A 60 -5.51 0.02 8.90
CA LEU A 60 -4.32 -0.61 9.51
C LEU A 60 -4.29 -2.11 9.24
N CYS A 61 -5.44 -2.77 9.36
CA CYS A 61 -5.61 -4.20 9.12
C CYS A 61 -5.32 -4.56 7.64
N ILE A 62 -5.84 -3.76 6.70
CA ILE A 62 -5.65 -3.96 5.27
C ILE A 62 -4.20 -3.72 4.86
N ILE A 63 -3.54 -2.69 5.40
CA ILE A 63 -2.14 -2.38 5.10
C ILE A 63 -1.22 -3.48 5.62
N PHE A 64 -1.43 -3.95 6.87
CA PHE A 64 -0.71 -5.08 7.41
C PHE A 64 -0.89 -6.34 6.55
N SER A 65 -2.13 -6.65 6.16
CA SER A 65 -2.49 -7.78 5.30
C SER A 65 -1.77 -7.74 3.96
N THR A 66 -1.77 -6.56 3.35
CA THR A 66 -1.09 -6.33 2.07
C THR A 66 0.41 -6.54 2.21
N GLY A 67 1.01 -5.99 3.27
CA GLY A 67 2.42 -6.19 3.61
C GLY A 67 2.78 -7.66 3.81
N PHE A 68 1.95 -8.43 4.52
CA PHE A 68 2.14 -9.86 4.68
C PHE A 68 2.16 -10.59 3.32
N SER A 69 1.21 -10.27 2.44
CA SER A 69 1.11 -10.89 1.11
C SER A 69 2.34 -10.62 0.24
N TYR A 70 3.06 -9.50 0.45
CA TYR A 70 4.29 -9.18 -0.28
C TYR A 70 5.44 -10.17 -0.05
N GLY A 71 5.37 -11.02 0.97
CA GLY A 71 6.33 -12.11 1.17
C GLY A 71 6.37 -13.13 0.01
N LEU A 72 5.32 -13.20 -0.81
CA LEU A 72 5.26 -14.11 -1.96
C LEU A 72 6.11 -13.64 -3.14
N THR A 73 6.15 -12.33 -3.43
CA THR A 73 6.83 -11.77 -4.61
C THR A 73 8.30 -12.20 -4.75
N PRO A 74 9.16 -12.09 -3.70
CA PRO A 74 10.56 -12.50 -3.83
C PRO A 74 10.73 -14.01 -4.02
N VAL A 75 9.82 -14.82 -3.50
CA VAL A 75 9.86 -16.28 -3.66
C VAL A 75 9.51 -16.67 -5.08
N VAL A 76 8.39 -16.16 -5.58
CA VAL A 76 7.92 -16.42 -6.95
C VAL A 76 8.89 -15.83 -7.97
N GLY A 77 9.35 -14.58 -7.76
CA GLY A 77 10.32 -13.94 -8.65
C GLY A 77 11.64 -14.71 -8.75
N GLY A 78 12.13 -15.24 -7.61
CA GLY A 78 13.31 -16.09 -7.59
C GLY A 78 13.12 -17.39 -8.38
N PHE A 79 11.99 -18.07 -8.23
CA PHE A 79 11.66 -19.26 -9.02
C PHE A 79 11.47 -18.94 -10.51
N TYR A 80 10.83 -17.81 -10.82
CA TYR A 80 10.66 -17.36 -12.19
C TYR A 80 12.02 -17.09 -12.86
N GLY A 81 12.91 -16.38 -12.18
CA GLY A 81 14.28 -16.14 -12.66
C GLY A 81 15.06 -17.43 -12.95
N ASN A 82 14.89 -18.45 -12.13
CA ASN A 82 15.50 -19.78 -12.26
C ASN A 82 14.72 -20.72 -13.18
N ARG A 83 13.64 -20.28 -13.83
CA ARG A 83 12.76 -21.09 -14.68
C ARG A 83 12.09 -22.28 -13.96
N ARG A 84 11.99 -22.22 -12.64
CA ARG A 84 11.35 -23.24 -11.78
C ARG A 84 9.85 -22.93 -11.64
N PHE A 85 9.13 -23.06 -12.73
CA PHE A 85 7.73 -22.61 -12.81
C PHE A 85 6.76 -23.41 -11.94
N ALA A 86 7.02 -24.73 -11.79
CA ALA A 86 6.19 -25.58 -10.95
C ALA A 86 6.28 -25.18 -9.47
N GLU A 87 7.48 -24.88 -8.96
CA GLU A 87 7.68 -24.43 -7.59
C GLU A 87 7.08 -23.05 -7.34
N ALA A 88 7.07 -22.17 -8.35
CA ALA A 88 6.34 -20.91 -8.26
C ALA A 88 4.83 -21.14 -8.09
N GLY A 89 4.27 -22.13 -8.77
CA GLY A 89 2.86 -22.53 -8.59
C GLY A 89 2.59 -23.13 -7.20
N GLN A 90 3.51 -23.95 -6.69
CA GLN A 90 3.43 -24.48 -5.32
C GLN A 90 3.50 -23.35 -4.27
N ALA A 91 4.37 -22.35 -4.50
CA ALA A 91 4.48 -21.19 -3.64
C ALA A 91 3.16 -20.40 -3.58
N LEU A 92 2.45 -20.24 -4.72
CA LEU A 92 1.12 -19.64 -4.74
C LEU A 92 0.14 -20.41 -3.85
N ARG A 93 0.08 -21.74 -3.97
CA ARG A 93 -0.80 -22.57 -3.13
C ARG A 93 -0.55 -22.37 -1.64
N CYS A 94 0.72 -22.47 -1.22
CA CYS A 94 1.10 -22.24 0.18
C CYS A 94 0.81 -20.81 0.64
N SER A 95 0.98 -19.82 -0.23
CA SER A 95 0.70 -18.42 0.07
C SER A 95 -0.80 -18.17 0.24
N LEU A 96 -1.66 -18.74 -0.60
CA LEU A 96 -3.10 -18.58 -0.46
C LEU A 96 -3.59 -19.14 0.88
N VAL A 97 -3.07 -20.29 1.30
CA VAL A 97 -3.37 -20.85 2.64
C VAL A 97 -2.87 -19.92 3.75
N ALA A 98 -1.62 -19.43 3.64
CA ALA A 98 -1.07 -18.51 4.63
C ALA A 98 -1.90 -17.21 4.72
N ASN A 99 -2.30 -16.66 3.58
CA ASN A 99 -3.15 -15.47 3.51
C ASN A 99 -4.52 -15.72 4.15
N VAL A 100 -5.15 -16.86 3.91
CA VAL A 100 -6.43 -17.21 4.56
C VAL A 100 -6.27 -17.32 6.07
N LEU A 101 -5.21 -17.97 6.55
CA LEU A 101 -4.96 -18.10 8.00
C LEU A 101 -4.74 -16.74 8.66
N VAL A 102 -3.97 -15.86 8.02
CA VAL A 102 -3.78 -14.48 8.52
C VAL A 102 -5.08 -13.68 8.43
N ALA A 103 -5.87 -13.84 7.35
CA ALA A 103 -7.18 -13.22 7.24
C ALA A 103 -8.12 -13.65 8.38
N LEU A 104 -8.14 -14.94 8.72
CA LEU A 104 -8.94 -15.45 9.84
C LEU A 104 -8.47 -14.90 11.19
N LEU A 105 -7.14 -14.80 11.40
CA LEU A 105 -6.59 -14.18 12.59
C LEU A 105 -7.00 -12.70 12.71
N LEU A 106 -6.88 -11.95 11.62
CA LEU A 106 -7.27 -10.54 11.60
C LEU A 106 -8.79 -10.38 11.75
N THR A 107 -9.59 -11.27 11.15
CA THR A 107 -11.04 -11.32 11.34
C THR A 107 -11.40 -11.56 12.81
N LEU A 108 -10.68 -12.46 13.50
CA LEU A 108 -10.87 -12.69 14.93
C LEU A 108 -10.58 -11.44 15.75
N VAL A 109 -9.45 -10.77 15.49
CA VAL A 109 -9.07 -9.51 16.18
C VAL A 109 -10.12 -8.42 15.93
N MET A 110 -10.55 -8.25 14.68
CA MET A 110 -11.57 -7.26 14.31
C MET A 110 -12.96 -7.62 14.85
N THR A 111 -13.26 -8.90 15.04
CA THR A 111 -14.50 -9.34 15.70
C THR A 111 -14.50 -8.95 17.18
N VAL A 112 -13.39 -9.13 17.88
CA VAL A 112 -13.25 -8.63 19.27
C VAL A 112 -13.45 -7.11 19.33
N LEU A 113 -12.90 -6.39 18.36
CA LEU A 113 -13.08 -4.94 18.27
C LEU A 113 -14.55 -4.57 17.98
N TYR A 114 -15.25 -5.34 17.14
CA TYR A 114 -16.67 -5.15 16.84
C TYR A 114 -17.55 -5.17 18.10
N PHE A 115 -17.32 -6.12 19.02
CA PHE A 115 -18.05 -6.18 20.28
C PHE A 115 -17.74 -5.03 21.25
N ASN A 116 -16.68 -4.27 21.00
CA ASN A 116 -16.27 -3.11 21.78
C ASN A 116 -16.41 -1.79 21.02
N VAL A 117 -17.00 -1.80 19.82
CA VAL A 117 -17.08 -0.62 18.95
C VAL A 117 -17.83 0.56 19.61
N GLU A 118 -18.83 0.27 20.43
CA GLU A 118 -19.58 1.27 21.20
C GLU A 118 -18.71 2.04 22.21
N ARG A 119 -17.65 1.41 22.72
CA ARG A 119 -16.71 2.02 23.68
C ARG A 119 -15.67 2.93 23.03
N LEU A 120 -15.65 3.02 21.70
CA LEU A 120 -14.70 3.85 20.97
C LEU A 120 -15.14 5.30 20.83
N GLY A 121 -16.20 5.72 21.56
CA GLY A 121 -16.61 7.13 21.68
C GLY A 121 -17.31 7.70 20.47
N GLN A 122 -17.90 6.87 19.62
CA GLN A 122 -18.75 7.33 18.52
C GLN A 122 -20.18 7.62 19.02
N PRO A 123 -20.90 8.59 18.39
CA PRO A 123 -22.30 8.85 18.73
C PRO A 123 -23.17 7.59 18.60
N GLU A 124 -24.05 7.37 19.57
CA GLU A 124 -24.95 6.20 19.58
C GLU A 124 -25.86 6.16 18.34
N GLU A 125 -26.22 7.32 17.82
CA GLU A 125 -27.04 7.49 16.60
C GLU A 125 -26.39 6.87 15.35
N LEU A 126 -25.07 6.79 15.29
CA LEU A 126 -24.33 6.19 14.16
C LEU A 126 -24.20 4.68 14.28
N MET A 127 -24.45 4.07 15.44
CA MET A 127 -24.27 2.62 15.64
C MET A 127 -25.11 1.74 14.70
N PRO A 128 -26.38 2.09 14.37
CA PRO A 128 -27.17 1.35 13.40
C PRO A 128 -26.57 1.33 11.99
N LEU A 129 -25.76 2.33 11.62
CA LEU A 129 -25.04 2.44 10.35
C LEU A 129 -23.68 1.74 10.41
N ILE A 130 -22.94 1.94 11.50
CA ILE A 130 -21.59 1.40 11.72
C ILE A 130 -21.61 -0.13 11.75
N LYS A 131 -22.47 -0.74 12.57
CA LYS A 131 -22.44 -2.19 12.82
C LYS A 131 -22.68 -3.05 11.57
N PRO A 132 -23.73 -2.81 10.75
CA PRO A 132 -23.94 -3.60 9.54
C PRO A 132 -22.82 -3.42 8.52
N TYR A 133 -22.37 -2.18 8.31
CA TYR A 133 -21.28 -1.87 7.38
C TYR A 133 -19.96 -2.53 7.80
N TYR A 134 -19.65 -2.49 9.11
CA TYR A 134 -18.50 -3.15 9.70
C TYR A 134 -18.47 -4.66 9.41
N LEU A 135 -19.61 -5.34 9.62
CA LEU A 135 -19.72 -6.79 9.39
C LEU A 135 -19.50 -7.17 7.92
N VAL A 136 -20.00 -6.36 6.99
CA VAL A 136 -19.77 -6.59 5.56
C VAL A 136 -18.30 -6.41 5.19
N LEU A 137 -17.64 -5.37 5.72
CA LEU A 137 -16.20 -5.18 5.51
C LEU A 137 -15.37 -6.28 6.16
N LEU A 138 -15.79 -6.75 7.34
CA LEU A 138 -15.15 -7.87 8.03
C LEU A 138 -15.18 -9.15 7.18
N ALA A 139 -16.33 -9.50 6.60
CA ALA A 139 -16.45 -10.62 5.68
C ALA A 139 -15.58 -10.47 4.43
N SER A 140 -15.28 -9.24 4.01
CA SER A 140 -14.48 -8.97 2.83
C SER A 140 -12.97 -9.14 3.01
N LEU A 141 -12.44 -9.20 4.26
CA LEU A 141 -11.00 -9.31 4.54
C LEU A 141 -10.36 -10.54 3.90
N VAL A 142 -11.04 -11.67 3.92
CA VAL A 142 -10.54 -12.91 3.31
C VAL A 142 -10.32 -12.73 1.81
N PHE A 143 -11.24 -12.05 1.14
CA PHE A 143 -11.14 -11.79 -0.30
C PHE A 143 -10.04 -10.78 -0.64
N VAL A 144 -9.80 -9.78 0.22
CA VAL A 144 -8.64 -8.87 0.07
C VAL A 144 -7.33 -9.66 0.12
N MET A 145 -7.19 -10.57 1.08
CA MET A 145 -5.99 -11.38 1.24
C MET A 145 -5.78 -12.36 0.08
N LEU A 146 -6.86 -13.01 -0.39
CA LEU A 146 -6.80 -13.88 -1.55
C LEU A 146 -6.43 -13.12 -2.83
N PHE A 147 -7.04 -11.95 -3.06
CA PHE A 147 -6.69 -11.09 -4.18
C PHE A 147 -5.21 -10.70 -4.14
N ASN A 148 -4.71 -10.25 -2.99
CA ASN A 148 -3.31 -9.91 -2.81
C ASN A 148 -2.38 -11.12 -3.08
N GLY A 149 -2.74 -12.32 -2.64
CA GLY A 149 -1.99 -13.54 -2.94
C GLY A 149 -1.84 -13.78 -4.45
N PHE A 150 -2.92 -13.71 -5.21
CA PHE A 150 -2.87 -13.82 -6.66
C PHE A 150 -2.11 -12.68 -7.32
N LYS A 151 -2.33 -11.44 -6.85
CA LYS A 151 -1.63 -10.26 -7.36
C LYS A 151 -0.12 -10.39 -7.19
N GLN A 152 0.35 -10.74 -5.99
CA GLN A 152 1.78 -10.89 -5.74
C GLN A 152 2.41 -12.03 -6.54
N PHE A 153 1.65 -13.08 -6.83
CA PHE A 153 2.08 -14.15 -7.71
C PHE A 153 2.26 -13.65 -9.15
N THR A 154 1.25 -12.98 -9.72
CA THR A 154 1.34 -12.48 -11.11
C THR A 154 2.41 -11.39 -11.24
N ASP A 155 2.56 -10.50 -10.26
CA ASP A 155 3.64 -9.52 -10.23
C ASP A 155 5.00 -10.24 -10.20
N GLY A 156 5.19 -11.25 -9.37
CA GLY A 156 6.43 -12.05 -9.26
C GLY A 156 6.85 -12.73 -10.56
N ILE A 157 5.90 -13.19 -11.36
CA ILE A 157 6.16 -13.74 -12.70
C ILE A 157 6.19 -12.69 -13.81
N THR A 158 6.26 -11.40 -13.45
CA THR A 158 6.33 -10.25 -14.39
C THR A 158 5.05 -9.96 -15.17
N ASP A 159 3.89 -10.51 -14.77
CA ASP A 159 2.59 -10.23 -15.39
C ASP A 159 1.77 -9.22 -14.55
N THR A 160 2.23 -7.98 -14.49
CA THR A 160 1.58 -6.89 -13.74
C THR A 160 0.31 -6.38 -14.42
N LYS A 161 0.17 -6.60 -15.73
CA LYS A 161 -1.01 -6.15 -16.50
C LYS A 161 -2.29 -6.90 -16.10
N THR A 162 -2.19 -8.20 -15.85
CA THR A 162 -3.35 -9.00 -15.44
C THR A 162 -3.94 -8.48 -14.13
N ALA A 163 -3.09 -8.22 -13.12
CA ALA A 163 -3.54 -7.65 -11.86
C ALA A 163 -4.16 -6.26 -12.03
N MET A 164 -3.54 -5.39 -12.86
CA MET A 164 -4.05 -4.05 -13.17
C MET A 164 -5.47 -4.10 -13.75
N TRP A 165 -5.70 -4.93 -14.78
CA TRP A 165 -7.02 -4.99 -15.44
C TRP A 165 -8.10 -5.56 -14.53
N ILE A 166 -7.78 -6.57 -13.71
CA ILE A 166 -8.72 -7.12 -12.73
C ILE A 166 -9.08 -6.07 -11.68
N LEU A 167 -8.09 -5.32 -11.20
CA LEU A 167 -8.30 -4.26 -10.22
C LEU A 167 -9.15 -3.13 -10.77
N LEU A 168 -8.85 -2.63 -11.98
CA LEU A 168 -9.63 -1.58 -12.62
C LEU A 168 -11.07 -2.05 -12.92
N GLY A 169 -11.24 -3.29 -13.40
CA GLY A 169 -12.57 -3.87 -13.64
C GLY A 169 -13.36 -4.03 -12.34
N GLY A 170 -12.72 -4.47 -11.25
CA GLY A 170 -13.33 -4.56 -9.93
C GLY A 170 -13.74 -3.20 -9.37
N ASN A 171 -12.89 -2.18 -9.56
CA ASN A 171 -13.21 -0.81 -9.15
C ASN A 171 -14.41 -0.25 -9.94
N ALA A 172 -14.46 -0.47 -11.25
CA ALA A 172 -15.59 -0.07 -12.08
C ALA A 172 -16.89 -0.78 -11.63
N LEU A 173 -16.81 -2.08 -11.36
CA LEU A 173 -17.92 -2.86 -10.84
C LEU A 173 -18.41 -2.34 -9.49
N ASN A 174 -17.49 -1.95 -8.61
CA ASN A 174 -17.82 -1.37 -7.31
C ASN A 174 -18.55 -0.02 -7.48
N ILE A 175 -18.06 0.89 -8.32
CA ILE A 175 -18.70 2.19 -8.58
C ILE A 175 -20.12 2.00 -9.13
N ILE A 176 -20.28 1.08 -10.08
CA ILE A 176 -21.61 0.76 -10.66
C ILE A 176 -22.52 0.18 -9.59
N GLY A 177 -22.02 -0.77 -8.79
CA GLY A 177 -22.77 -1.38 -7.69
C GLY A 177 -23.16 -0.36 -6.61
N ASN A 178 -22.28 0.58 -6.25
CA ASN A 178 -22.59 1.67 -5.35
C ASN A 178 -23.72 2.55 -5.89
N TYR A 179 -23.65 2.93 -7.18
CA TYR A 179 -24.71 3.74 -7.80
C TYR A 179 -26.08 3.05 -7.74
N ILE A 180 -26.12 1.74 -7.94
CA ILE A 180 -27.36 0.95 -7.91
C ILE A 180 -27.86 0.76 -6.47
N LEU A 181 -27.01 0.32 -5.54
CA LEU A 181 -27.43 -0.11 -4.22
C LEU A 181 -27.58 1.03 -3.20
N ILE A 182 -26.76 2.08 -3.30
CA ILE A 182 -26.90 3.26 -2.41
C ILE A 182 -28.23 3.95 -2.72
N ASN A 183 -28.52 4.19 -4.01
CA ASN A 183 -29.67 4.99 -4.44
C ASN A 183 -30.91 4.16 -4.81
N GLY A 184 -30.90 2.85 -4.66
CA GLY A 184 -32.06 2.01 -4.98
C GLY A 184 -32.46 2.03 -6.45
N LYS A 185 -31.51 1.98 -7.41
CA LYS A 185 -31.78 2.01 -8.85
C LYS A 185 -32.01 0.61 -9.41
N LEU A 186 -32.56 0.53 -10.63
CA LEU A 186 -32.81 -0.72 -11.37
C LEU A 186 -33.67 -1.76 -10.60
N GLY A 187 -34.58 -1.31 -9.76
CA GLY A 187 -35.50 -2.17 -8.99
C GLY A 187 -34.95 -2.73 -7.68
N PHE A 188 -33.74 -2.34 -7.30
CA PHE A 188 -33.20 -2.64 -5.97
C PHE A 188 -33.75 -1.65 -4.93
N ALA A 189 -33.85 -2.10 -3.68
CA ALA A 189 -34.15 -1.21 -2.56
C ALA A 189 -32.97 -0.28 -2.27
N GLU A 190 -33.28 0.93 -1.85
CA GLU A 190 -32.27 1.88 -1.37
C GLU A 190 -31.65 1.35 -0.06
N MET A 191 -30.33 1.14 -0.08
CA MET A 191 -29.61 0.52 1.05
C MET A 191 -28.58 1.48 1.69
N GLY A 192 -28.36 2.67 1.12
CA GLY A 192 -27.42 3.64 1.64
C GLY A 192 -26.01 3.06 1.85
N LEU A 193 -25.45 3.31 3.03
CA LEU A 193 -24.10 2.84 3.42
C LEU A 193 -23.95 1.31 3.36
N LEU A 194 -24.99 0.56 3.75
CA LEU A 194 -24.96 -0.90 3.67
C LEU A 194 -24.82 -1.36 2.21
N GLY A 195 -25.50 -0.69 1.28
CA GLY A 195 -25.36 -0.93 -0.16
C GLY A 195 -23.94 -0.74 -0.67
N ALA A 196 -23.24 0.31 -0.20
CA ALA A 196 -21.83 0.52 -0.51
C ALA A 196 -20.94 -0.62 0.00
N GLY A 197 -21.19 -1.11 1.21
CA GLY A 197 -20.50 -2.27 1.78
C GLY A 197 -20.71 -3.54 0.97
N ILE A 198 -21.94 -3.85 0.60
CA ILE A 198 -22.31 -5.01 -0.20
C ILE A 198 -21.66 -4.94 -1.59
N SER A 199 -21.68 -3.79 -2.24
CA SER A 199 -21.01 -3.56 -3.51
C SER A 199 -19.49 -3.82 -3.42
N THR A 200 -18.86 -3.34 -2.36
CA THR A 200 -17.44 -3.56 -2.08
C THR A 200 -17.13 -5.05 -1.86
N LEU A 201 -17.93 -5.76 -1.08
CA LEU A 201 -17.78 -7.20 -0.88
C LEU A 201 -17.95 -7.97 -2.18
N PHE A 202 -19.00 -7.67 -2.94
CA PHE A 202 -19.28 -8.32 -4.23
C PHE A 202 -18.15 -8.11 -5.22
N SER A 203 -17.67 -6.89 -5.39
CA SER A 203 -16.55 -6.60 -6.30
C SER A 203 -15.26 -7.34 -5.89
N ARG A 204 -14.96 -7.45 -4.59
CA ARG A 204 -13.81 -8.22 -4.08
C ARG A 204 -13.94 -9.72 -4.36
N ILE A 205 -15.14 -10.29 -4.21
CA ILE A 205 -15.42 -11.69 -4.56
C ILE A 205 -15.20 -11.90 -6.05
N VAL A 206 -15.78 -11.05 -6.90
CA VAL A 206 -15.64 -11.15 -8.36
C VAL A 206 -14.17 -11.05 -8.78
N MET A 207 -13.41 -10.11 -8.22
CA MET A 207 -11.97 -10.00 -8.51
C MET A 207 -11.21 -11.29 -8.19
N VAL A 208 -11.48 -11.91 -7.04
CA VAL A 208 -10.82 -13.17 -6.65
C VAL A 208 -11.24 -14.31 -7.58
N VAL A 209 -12.52 -14.43 -7.92
CA VAL A 209 -13.01 -15.47 -8.83
C VAL A 209 -12.39 -15.32 -10.21
N VAL A 210 -12.37 -14.11 -10.75
CA VAL A 210 -11.77 -13.81 -12.06
C VAL A 210 -10.27 -14.13 -12.04
N PHE A 211 -9.54 -13.75 -11.00
CA PHE A 211 -8.13 -14.10 -10.82
C PHE A 211 -7.92 -15.62 -10.79
N ALA A 212 -8.68 -16.31 -9.96
CA ALA A 212 -8.61 -17.77 -9.86
C ALA A 212 -8.87 -18.45 -11.21
N VAL A 213 -9.89 -18.01 -11.95
CA VAL A 213 -10.21 -18.55 -13.27
C VAL A 213 -9.05 -18.29 -14.25
N ILE A 214 -8.52 -17.08 -14.31
CA ILE A 214 -7.42 -16.72 -15.22
C ILE A 214 -6.16 -17.55 -14.89
N VAL A 215 -5.77 -17.64 -13.61
CA VAL A 215 -4.56 -18.36 -13.20
C VAL A 215 -4.72 -19.88 -13.34
N LEU A 216 -5.90 -20.42 -12.99
CA LEU A 216 -6.12 -21.86 -12.99
C LEU A 216 -6.54 -22.43 -14.36
N ARG A 217 -7.12 -21.61 -15.27
CA ARG A 217 -7.57 -22.06 -16.60
C ARG A 217 -6.81 -21.42 -17.76
N GLY A 218 -6.10 -20.32 -17.55
CA GLY A 218 -5.36 -19.61 -18.58
C GLY A 218 -4.20 -20.44 -19.16
N ARG A 219 -4.10 -20.50 -20.50
CA ARG A 219 -3.06 -21.28 -21.19
C ARG A 219 -1.64 -20.86 -20.82
N ARG A 220 -1.39 -19.57 -20.59
CA ARG A 220 -0.06 -19.05 -20.21
C ARG A 220 0.36 -19.44 -18.80
N PHE A 221 -0.57 -19.85 -17.94
CA PHE A 221 -0.27 -20.26 -16.56
C PHE A 221 -0.16 -21.78 -16.39
N ILE A 222 -0.22 -22.56 -17.47
CA ILE A 222 -0.26 -24.03 -17.40
C ILE A 222 0.93 -24.65 -16.66
N ARG A 223 2.15 -24.07 -16.81
CA ARG A 223 3.36 -24.54 -16.14
C ARG A 223 3.30 -24.34 -14.63
N TYR A 224 2.72 -23.25 -14.18
CA TYR A 224 2.50 -22.92 -12.77
C TYR A 224 1.36 -23.75 -12.18
N ARG A 225 0.27 -23.95 -12.94
CA ARG A 225 -0.87 -24.77 -12.54
C ARG A 225 -0.45 -26.21 -12.24
N LEU A 226 0.44 -26.78 -13.01
CA LEU A 226 0.98 -28.13 -12.75
C LEU A 226 1.63 -28.21 -11.36
N GLY A 227 2.40 -27.22 -10.98
CA GLY A 227 2.99 -27.15 -9.62
C GLY A 227 1.96 -26.91 -8.53
N PHE A 228 1.00 -26.00 -8.77
CA PHE A 228 -0.10 -25.73 -7.85
C PHE A 228 -0.93 -26.98 -7.52
N MET A 229 -1.22 -27.81 -8.53
CA MET A 229 -2.08 -28.98 -8.37
C MET A 229 -1.32 -30.26 -7.96
N ARG A 230 -0.09 -30.49 -8.47
CA ARG A 230 0.62 -31.78 -8.36
C ARG A 230 1.69 -31.85 -7.27
N LEU A 231 2.40 -30.72 -6.97
CA LEU A 231 3.49 -30.75 -5.99
C LEU A 231 3.02 -30.86 -4.53
N GLY A 232 1.72 -30.71 -4.28
CA GLY A 232 1.15 -30.85 -2.95
C GLY A 232 1.58 -29.73 -1.96
N TRP A 233 1.40 -30.02 -0.68
CA TRP A 233 1.77 -29.15 0.42
C TRP A 233 3.27 -29.14 0.69
N SER A 234 3.85 -27.98 0.99
CA SER A 234 5.25 -27.83 1.38
C SER A 234 5.39 -26.99 2.65
N THR A 235 5.61 -27.66 3.77
CA THR A 235 5.85 -27.00 5.06
C THR A 235 7.06 -26.06 5.04
N PRO A 236 8.20 -26.42 4.41
CA PRO A 236 9.33 -25.49 4.27
C PRO A 236 8.96 -24.23 3.49
N MET A 237 8.18 -24.37 2.41
CA MET A 237 7.69 -23.23 1.62
C MET A 237 6.76 -22.34 2.45
N PHE A 238 5.82 -22.92 3.16
CA PHE A 238 4.89 -22.22 4.05
C PHE A 238 5.64 -21.44 5.14
N ARG A 239 6.62 -22.10 5.81
CA ARG A 239 7.47 -21.42 6.81
C ARG A 239 8.26 -20.26 6.21
N LYS A 240 8.81 -20.42 5.02
CA LYS A 240 9.55 -19.38 4.30
C LYS A 240 8.65 -18.17 4.00
N LEU A 241 7.43 -18.40 3.49
CA LEU A 241 6.47 -17.35 3.19
C LEU A 241 6.08 -16.57 4.45
N ASN A 242 5.82 -17.27 5.56
CA ASN A 242 5.54 -16.61 6.84
C ASN A 242 6.76 -15.82 7.35
N ALA A 243 7.96 -16.37 7.27
CA ALA A 243 9.18 -15.69 7.69
C ALA A 243 9.48 -14.42 6.88
N LEU A 244 8.95 -14.32 5.66
CA LEU A 244 9.04 -13.12 4.82
C LEU A 244 7.84 -12.18 5.02
N GLY A 245 6.63 -12.71 5.12
CA GLY A 245 5.41 -11.93 5.19
C GLY A 245 5.25 -11.14 6.50
N TRP A 246 5.48 -11.79 7.65
CA TRP A 246 5.32 -11.13 8.95
C TRP A 246 6.19 -9.87 9.13
N PRO A 247 7.51 -9.89 8.84
CA PRO A 247 8.33 -8.69 8.96
C PRO A 247 7.88 -7.56 8.04
N VAL A 248 7.42 -7.86 6.83
CA VAL A 248 6.93 -6.86 5.88
C VAL A 248 5.58 -6.29 6.34
N GLY A 249 4.66 -7.14 6.80
CA GLY A 249 3.40 -6.70 7.38
C GLY A 249 3.61 -5.79 8.60
N MET A 250 4.50 -6.17 9.50
CA MET A 250 4.86 -5.36 10.67
C MET A 250 5.51 -4.03 10.27
N GLN A 251 6.43 -4.03 9.30
CA GLN A 251 7.05 -2.80 8.80
C GLN A 251 6.00 -1.82 8.28
N MET A 252 5.09 -2.28 7.41
CA MET A 252 4.03 -1.44 6.86
C MET A 252 3.01 -1.00 7.91
N GLY A 253 2.67 -1.88 8.85
CA GLY A 253 1.80 -1.56 9.97
C GLY A 253 2.38 -0.49 10.90
N MET A 254 3.67 -0.58 11.23
CA MET A 254 4.37 0.42 12.06
C MET A 254 4.46 1.78 11.36
N GLU A 255 4.72 1.79 10.05
CA GLU A 255 4.72 3.00 9.23
C GLU A 255 3.36 3.69 9.31
N THR A 256 2.27 2.96 9.03
CA THR A 256 0.90 3.49 9.11
C THR A 256 0.54 3.95 10.53
N ALA A 257 0.91 3.19 11.55
CA ALA A 257 0.67 3.56 12.95
C ALA A 257 1.39 4.88 13.32
N SER A 258 2.61 5.10 12.82
CA SER A 258 3.35 6.34 13.05
C SER A 258 2.64 7.55 12.42
N PHE A 259 2.12 7.43 11.19
CA PHE A 259 1.31 8.47 10.56
C PHE A 259 0.03 8.75 11.36
N SER A 260 -0.65 7.70 11.82
CA SER A 260 -1.86 7.86 12.65
C SER A 260 -1.57 8.55 13.98
N LEU A 261 -0.48 8.20 14.66
CA LEU A 261 -0.05 8.85 15.89
C LEU A 261 0.35 10.31 15.66
N SER A 262 1.00 10.62 14.54
CA SER A 262 1.30 12.00 14.17
C SER A 262 0.02 12.81 13.93
N THR A 263 -1.02 12.21 13.34
CA THR A 263 -2.33 12.83 13.18
C THR A 263 -3.00 13.15 14.53
N ILE A 264 -2.87 12.25 15.52
CA ILE A 264 -3.35 12.50 16.89
C ILE A 264 -2.60 13.71 17.51
N MET A 265 -1.28 13.76 17.37
CA MET A 265 -0.49 14.91 17.85
C MET A 265 -0.91 16.22 17.19
N VAL A 266 -1.19 16.20 15.88
CA VAL A 266 -1.74 17.38 15.17
C VAL A 266 -3.11 17.78 15.72
N GLY A 267 -3.95 16.81 16.07
CA GLY A 267 -5.26 17.08 16.71
C GLY A 267 -5.16 17.90 17.99
N TRP A 268 -4.07 17.76 18.77
CA TRP A 268 -3.81 18.58 19.98
C TRP A 268 -3.53 20.05 19.65
N LEU A 269 -3.15 20.37 18.41
CA LEU A 269 -2.91 21.75 17.94
C LEU A 269 -4.20 22.46 17.49
N GLY A 270 -5.33 21.75 17.42
CA GLY A 270 -6.63 22.30 17.08
C GLY A 270 -7.11 21.96 15.66
N THR A 271 -8.33 22.40 15.38
CA THR A 271 -9.08 22.02 14.17
C THR A 271 -8.48 22.56 12.87
N LEU A 272 -7.94 23.77 12.87
CA LEU A 272 -7.28 24.36 11.69
C LEU A 272 -6.02 23.59 11.30
N ALA A 273 -5.21 23.20 12.29
CA ALA A 273 -4.02 22.38 12.08
C ALA A 273 -4.40 21.01 11.53
N LEU A 274 -5.44 20.38 12.09
CA LEU A 274 -5.90 19.07 11.65
C LEU A 274 -6.45 19.10 10.22
N ALA A 275 -7.20 20.14 9.85
CA ALA A 275 -7.69 20.32 8.47
C ALA A 275 -6.55 20.50 7.48
N SER A 276 -5.56 21.34 7.80
CA SER A 276 -4.37 21.55 6.96
C SER A 276 -3.54 20.28 6.80
N HIS A 277 -3.36 19.53 7.89
CA HIS A 277 -2.69 18.23 7.89
C HIS A 277 -3.40 17.23 6.96
N GLN A 278 -4.73 17.14 7.03
CA GLN A 278 -5.51 16.22 6.21
C GLN A 278 -5.40 16.54 4.71
N ILE A 279 -5.40 17.83 4.35
CA ILE A 279 -5.19 18.27 2.96
C ILE A 279 -3.80 17.78 2.47
N MET A 280 -2.76 18.03 3.24
CA MET A 280 -1.41 17.62 2.89
C MET A 280 -1.23 16.10 2.83
N LEU A 281 -1.87 15.34 3.72
CA LEU A 281 -1.88 13.88 3.64
C LEU A 281 -2.54 13.37 2.37
N THR A 282 -3.61 14.02 1.90
CA THR A 282 -4.26 13.65 0.64
C THR A 282 -3.33 13.82 -0.55
N ILE A 283 -2.58 14.93 -0.60
CA ILE A 283 -1.57 15.17 -1.63
C ILE A 283 -0.43 14.15 -1.54
N SER A 284 0.03 13.88 -0.31
CA SER A 284 1.06 12.87 -0.04
C SER A 284 0.66 11.48 -0.51
N GLN A 285 -0.58 11.08 -0.28
CA GLN A 285 -1.09 9.78 -0.68
C GLN A 285 -1.03 9.58 -2.19
N PHE A 286 -1.31 10.64 -2.96
CA PHE A 286 -1.22 10.59 -4.41
C PHE A 286 0.22 10.35 -4.90
N THR A 287 1.18 11.12 -4.38
CA THR A 287 2.61 10.96 -4.74
C THR A 287 3.15 9.61 -4.28
N PHE A 288 2.84 9.20 -3.05
CA PHE A 288 3.21 7.90 -2.48
C PHE A 288 2.78 6.73 -3.36
N MET A 289 1.54 6.70 -3.85
CA MET A 289 1.04 5.59 -4.67
C MET A 289 1.80 5.46 -6.00
N MET A 290 2.26 6.57 -6.57
CA MET A 290 3.08 6.55 -7.78
C MET A 290 4.47 5.94 -7.52
N PHE A 291 5.14 6.37 -6.45
CA PHE A 291 6.47 5.83 -6.08
C PHE A 291 6.37 4.37 -5.65
N TYR A 292 5.32 4.05 -4.93
CA TYR A 292 5.05 2.69 -4.45
C TYR A 292 4.90 1.69 -5.60
N GLY A 293 4.16 2.06 -6.67
CA GLY A 293 4.02 1.23 -7.85
C GLY A 293 5.36 0.94 -8.55
N MET A 294 6.24 1.96 -8.64
CA MET A 294 7.59 1.79 -9.17
C MET A 294 8.48 0.95 -8.25
N GLY A 295 8.39 1.15 -6.94
CA GLY A 295 9.09 0.33 -5.94
C GLY A 295 8.72 -1.16 -6.04
N ALA A 296 7.44 -1.47 -6.23
CA ALA A 296 7.00 -2.85 -6.43
C ALA A 296 7.65 -3.50 -7.66
N ALA A 297 7.80 -2.76 -8.78
CA ALA A 297 8.53 -3.25 -9.95
C ALA A 297 10.01 -3.52 -9.67
N VAL A 298 10.64 -2.73 -8.79
CA VAL A 298 12.02 -2.99 -8.33
C VAL A 298 12.11 -4.32 -7.59
N ALA A 299 11.17 -4.61 -6.66
CA ALA A 299 11.15 -5.88 -5.95
C ALA A 299 11.06 -7.09 -6.90
N VAL A 300 10.21 -6.99 -7.92
CA VAL A 300 10.06 -8.03 -8.96
C VAL A 300 11.37 -8.23 -9.73
N ARG A 301 11.96 -7.18 -10.27
CA ARG A 301 13.20 -7.26 -11.05
C ARG A 301 14.38 -7.80 -10.24
N VAL A 302 14.54 -7.27 -9.02
CA VAL A 302 15.60 -7.68 -8.10
C VAL A 302 15.46 -9.16 -7.75
N SER A 303 14.25 -9.65 -7.46
CA SER A 303 14.02 -11.05 -7.14
C SER A 303 14.30 -11.98 -8.33
N ASN A 304 13.96 -11.56 -9.55
CA ASN A 304 14.24 -12.33 -10.77
C ASN A 304 15.75 -12.49 -11.00
N PHE A 305 16.53 -11.40 -10.91
CA PHE A 305 17.98 -11.47 -11.05
C PHE A 305 18.65 -12.21 -9.90
N LYS A 306 18.14 -12.08 -8.68
CA LYS A 306 18.61 -12.89 -7.57
C LYS A 306 18.41 -14.39 -7.84
N GLY A 307 17.25 -14.76 -8.41
CA GLY A 307 16.96 -16.13 -8.83
C GLY A 307 17.96 -16.64 -9.87
N GLN A 308 18.44 -15.78 -10.77
CA GLN A 308 19.45 -16.11 -11.78
C GLN A 308 20.89 -16.15 -11.23
N GLY A 309 21.11 -15.73 -9.98
CA GLY A 309 22.45 -15.57 -9.41
C GLY A 309 23.21 -14.35 -9.93
N ASP A 310 22.53 -13.40 -10.59
CA ASP A 310 23.13 -12.24 -11.22
C ASP A 310 23.13 -11.03 -10.27
N GLY A 311 24.12 -10.99 -9.38
CA GLY A 311 24.26 -9.91 -8.39
C GLY A 311 24.53 -8.55 -8.99
N GLN A 312 25.15 -8.46 -10.16
CA GLN A 312 25.40 -7.18 -10.83
C GLN A 312 24.08 -6.56 -11.29
N ASN A 313 23.19 -7.34 -11.90
CA ASN A 313 21.90 -6.85 -12.36
C ASN A 313 20.89 -6.66 -11.21
N VAL A 314 21.05 -7.35 -10.08
CA VAL A 314 20.34 -7.03 -8.81
C VAL A 314 20.62 -5.59 -8.41
N ARG A 315 21.90 -5.20 -8.32
CA ARG A 315 22.30 -3.81 -7.97
C ARG A 315 21.80 -2.81 -9.00
N ARG A 316 22.06 -3.06 -10.29
CA ARG A 316 21.64 -2.17 -11.38
C ARG A 316 20.13 -1.94 -11.39
N SER A 317 19.33 -2.97 -11.14
CA SER A 317 17.87 -2.84 -11.07
C SER A 317 17.43 -1.96 -9.91
N ALA A 318 18.03 -2.12 -8.72
CA ALA A 318 17.70 -1.32 -7.55
C ALA A 318 18.06 0.17 -7.76
N TYR A 319 19.26 0.46 -8.29
CA TYR A 319 19.66 1.84 -8.56
C TYR A 319 18.89 2.45 -9.74
N ALA A 320 18.57 1.67 -10.78
CA ALA A 320 17.71 2.15 -11.87
C ALA A 320 16.31 2.54 -11.34
N GLY A 321 15.74 1.76 -10.43
CA GLY A 321 14.48 2.08 -9.77
C GLY A 321 14.57 3.40 -8.99
N PHE A 322 15.64 3.58 -8.21
CA PHE A 322 15.86 4.82 -7.48
C PHE A 322 15.98 6.03 -8.41
N HIS A 323 16.71 5.90 -9.53
CA HIS A 323 16.82 6.99 -10.53
C HIS A 323 15.44 7.35 -11.11
N ILE A 324 14.59 6.37 -11.42
CA ILE A 324 13.24 6.62 -11.94
C ILE A 324 12.39 7.34 -10.88
N ILE A 325 12.38 6.85 -9.64
CA ILE A 325 11.62 7.46 -8.54
C ILE A 325 12.11 8.89 -8.32
N LEU A 326 13.43 9.13 -8.28
CA LEU A 326 14.01 10.46 -8.12
C LEU A 326 13.58 11.41 -9.24
N CYS A 327 13.59 10.95 -10.50
CA CYS A 327 13.07 11.75 -11.62
C CYS A 327 11.58 12.07 -11.47
N MET A 328 10.77 11.10 -11.04
CA MET A 328 9.35 11.30 -10.77
C MET A 328 9.15 12.31 -9.63
N GLU A 329 9.93 12.22 -8.56
CA GLU A 329 9.91 13.17 -7.45
C GLU A 329 10.21 14.58 -7.92
N VAL A 330 11.31 14.78 -8.63
CA VAL A 330 11.69 16.12 -9.14
C VAL A 330 10.57 16.71 -9.98
N VAL A 331 9.97 15.94 -10.89
CA VAL A 331 8.87 16.42 -11.74
C VAL A 331 7.63 16.75 -10.91
N LEU A 332 7.17 15.82 -10.09
CA LEU A 332 5.94 15.99 -9.31
C LEU A 332 6.08 17.10 -8.27
N LEU A 333 7.21 17.14 -7.56
CA LEU A 333 7.45 18.16 -6.54
C LEU A 333 7.60 19.55 -7.15
N SER A 334 8.18 19.66 -8.36
CA SER A 334 8.23 20.93 -9.08
C SER A 334 6.84 21.44 -9.42
N ILE A 335 5.94 20.55 -9.88
CA ILE A 335 4.54 20.91 -10.18
C ILE A 335 3.81 21.32 -8.89
N VAL A 336 3.90 20.50 -7.83
CA VAL A 336 3.23 20.77 -6.55
C VAL A 336 3.77 22.06 -5.92
N PHE A 337 5.07 22.31 -6.00
CA PHE A 337 5.68 23.56 -5.52
C PHE A 337 5.22 24.78 -6.31
N ALA A 338 5.11 24.69 -7.62
CA ALA A 338 4.59 25.78 -8.45
C ALA A 338 3.13 26.14 -8.09
N LEU A 339 2.35 25.14 -7.69
CA LEU A 339 0.94 25.27 -7.33
C LEU A 339 0.70 25.53 -5.83
N ARG A 340 1.75 25.63 -5.00
CA ARG A 340 1.64 25.68 -3.53
C ARG A 340 0.69 26.74 -2.97
N GLY A 341 0.58 27.87 -3.67
CA GLY A 341 -0.32 28.97 -3.27
C GLY A 341 -1.80 28.74 -3.63
N GLN A 342 -2.09 27.76 -4.49
CA GLN A 342 -3.45 27.47 -4.98
C GLN A 342 -4.01 26.18 -4.37
N VAL A 343 -3.15 25.24 -3.99
CA VAL A 343 -3.54 23.89 -3.54
C VAL A 343 -4.50 23.95 -2.34
N GLY A 344 -4.26 24.78 -1.35
CA GLY A 344 -5.17 24.95 -0.20
C GLY A 344 -6.58 25.35 -0.63
N GLY A 345 -6.68 26.29 -1.57
CA GLY A 345 -7.94 26.78 -2.10
C GLY A 345 -8.74 25.76 -2.92
N TRP A 346 -8.14 24.65 -3.37
CA TRP A 346 -8.88 23.57 -4.03
C TRP A 346 -9.71 22.74 -3.05
N PHE A 347 -9.35 22.77 -1.78
CA PHE A 347 -9.99 21.96 -0.74
C PHE A 347 -10.85 22.79 0.23
N THR A 348 -10.58 24.08 0.38
CA THR A 348 -11.27 24.95 1.35
C THR A 348 -11.21 26.41 0.97
N ASP A 349 -12.28 27.14 1.28
CA ASP A 349 -12.35 28.60 1.16
C ASP A 349 -11.73 29.31 2.38
N ASN A 350 -11.32 28.57 3.40
CA ASN A 350 -10.70 29.15 4.60
C ASN A 350 -9.24 29.55 4.31
N VAL A 351 -9.00 30.87 4.35
CA VAL A 351 -7.70 31.48 4.05
C VAL A 351 -6.61 31.04 5.04
N GLU A 352 -6.97 30.88 6.32
CA GLU A 352 -6.01 30.46 7.36
C GLU A 352 -5.53 29.02 7.14
N VAL A 353 -6.46 28.11 6.80
CA VAL A 353 -6.12 26.72 6.45
C VAL A 353 -5.25 26.69 5.19
N SER A 354 -5.60 27.47 4.17
CA SER A 354 -4.82 27.54 2.92
C SER A 354 -3.40 28.07 3.16
N ALA A 355 -3.24 29.10 3.98
CA ALA A 355 -1.93 29.63 4.36
C ALA A 355 -1.10 28.61 5.17
N MET A 356 -1.74 27.88 6.08
CA MET A 356 -1.09 26.84 6.87
C MET A 356 -0.65 25.66 5.99
N VAL A 357 -1.47 25.24 5.02
CA VAL A 357 -1.09 24.26 4.00
C VAL A 357 0.15 24.73 3.24
N ALA A 358 0.20 25.99 2.81
CA ALA A 358 1.37 26.53 2.12
C ALA A 358 2.66 26.48 2.97
N SER A 359 2.55 26.66 4.29
CA SER A 359 3.71 26.55 5.20
C SER A 359 4.27 25.14 5.32
N LEU A 360 3.47 24.10 5.08
CA LEU A 360 3.89 22.70 5.15
C LEU A 360 4.64 22.21 3.93
N PHE A 361 4.69 22.99 2.84
CA PHE A 361 5.38 22.56 1.62
C PHE A 361 6.87 22.33 1.82
N PHE A 362 7.53 23.05 2.70
CA PHE A 362 8.95 22.85 2.96
C PHE A 362 9.26 21.47 3.60
N PRO A 363 8.67 21.11 4.76
CA PRO A 363 8.85 19.76 5.30
C PRO A 363 8.31 18.67 4.36
N PHE A 364 7.24 18.94 3.61
CA PHE A 364 6.70 18.03 2.60
C PHE A 364 7.71 17.71 1.50
N LEU A 365 8.36 18.70 0.91
CA LEU A 365 9.37 18.48 -0.14
C LEU A 365 10.53 17.65 0.36
N ILE A 366 11.04 17.92 1.56
CA ILE A 366 12.18 17.20 2.12
C ILE A 366 11.82 15.74 2.38
N TYR A 367 10.63 15.49 2.98
CA TYR A 367 10.29 14.12 3.32
C TYR A 367 10.01 13.25 2.09
N GLN A 368 9.53 13.81 1.00
CA GLN A 368 9.26 13.04 -0.23
C GLN A 368 10.54 12.36 -0.76
N PHE A 369 11.69 13.05 -0.75
CA PHE A 369 12.97 12.42 -1.12
C PHE A 369 13.36 11.28 -0.17
N GLY A 370 13.08 11.44 1.12
CA GLY A 370 13.25 10.37 2.10
C GLY A 370 12.33 9.18 1.83
N ASP A 371 11.10 9.46 1.46
CA ASP A 371 10.07 8.46 1.15
C ASP A 371 10.44 7.64 -0.11
N GLY A 372 10.82 8.28 -1.21
CA GLY A 372 11.26 7.59 -2.41
C GLY A 372 12.51 6.74 -2.19
N LEU A 373 13.47 7.22 -1.40
CA LEU A 373 14.64 6.44 -1.00
C LEU A 373 14.21 5.21 -0.20
N GLN A 374 13.33 5.38 0.78
CA GLN A 374 12.80 4.33 1.64
C GLN A 374 12.01 3.30 0.82
N ILE A 375 11.05 3.73 -0.01
CA ILE A 375 10.22 2.86 -0.86
C ILE A 375 11.11 2.01 -1.77
N ASN A 376 12.08 2.63 -2.44
CA ASN A 376 12.95 1.94 -3.38
C ASN A 376 13.76 0.84 -2.69
N PHE A 377 14.48 1.17 -1.60
CA PHE A 377 15.39 0.22 -0.96
C PHE A 377 14.67 -0.78 -0.05
N ALA A 378 13.50 -0.45 0.49
CA ALA A 378 12.61 -1.42 1.12
C ALA A 378 12.18 -2.50 0.12
N ASN A 379 11.76 -2.12 -1.07
CA ASN A 379 11.39 -3.04 -2.13
C ASN A 379 12.58 -3.83 -2.70
N ALA A 380 13.77 -3.21 -2.81
CA ALA A 380 15.00 -3.90 -3.21
C ALA A 380 15.41 -4.97 -2.17
N LEU A 381 15.37 -4.65 -0.87
CA LEU A 381 15.63 -5.61 0.22
C LEU A 381 14.58 -6.74 0.24
N ARG A 382 13.32 -6.42 0.02
CA ARG A 382 12.25 -7.40 -0.16
C ARG A 382 12.57 -8.33 -1.33
N GLY A 383 13.00 -7.79 -2.47
CA GLY A 383 13.41 -8.56 -3.66
C GLY A 383 14.54 -9.55 -3.37
N ILE A 384 15.53 -9.16 -2.56
CA ILE A 384 16.58 -10.09 -2.11
C ILE A 384 16.19 -10.96 -0.90
N SER A 385 14.93 -10.86 -0.42
CA SER A 385 14.41 -11.60 0.74
C SER A 385 15.12 -11.29 2.08
N ASP A 386 15.67 -10.08 2.24
CA ASP A 386 16.29 -9.61 3.49
C ASP A 386 15.34 -8.68 4.24
N VAL A 387 14.23 -9.24 4.75
CA VAL A 387 13.10 -8.48 5.29
C VAL A 387 13.14 -8.26 6.81
N LYS A 388 13.81 -9.13 7.57
CA LYS A 388 13.86 -8.99 9.04
C LYS A 388 14.46 -7.67 9.51
N PRO A 389 15.59 -7.19 8.94
CA PRO A 389 16.13 -5.87 9.31
C PRO A 389 15.20 -4.72 8.97
N MET A 390 14.34 -4.86 7.94
CA MET A 390 13.39 -3.81 7.56
C MET A 390 12.41 -3.49 8.69
N MET A 391 11.92 -4.50 9.41
CA MET A 391 11.04 -4.34 10.56
C MET A 391 11.76 -3.57 11.70
N ILE A 392 13.02 -3.91 11.99
CA ILE A 392 13.81 -3.23 13.03
C ILE A 392 14.10 -1.78 12.65
N ILE A 393 14.49 -1.55 11.40
CA ILE A 393 14.73 -0.21 10.85
C ILE A 393 13.45 0.63 10.93
N ALA A 394 12.28 0.06 10.58
CA ALA A 394 11.00 0.76 10.68
C ALA A 394 10.68 1.14 12.13
N PHE A 395 10.88 0.24 13.09
CA PHE A 395 10.68 0.56 14.50
C PHE A 395 11.58 1.72 14.96
N ILE A 396 12.86 1.67 14.66
CA ILE A 396 13.83 2.73 15.03
C ILE A 396 13.42 4.05 14.36
N SER A 397 13.18 4.04 13.06
CA SER A 397 12.92 5.26 12.30
C SER A 397 11.60 5.92 12.68
N TYR A 398 10.54 5.14 12.89
CA TYR A 398 9.22 5.71 13.11
C TYR A 398 8.93 5.98 14.58
N PHE A 399 9.30 5.07 15.50
CA PHE A 399 8.96 5.22 16.91
C PHE A 399 10.06 5.88 17.74
N ILE A 400 11.34 5.66 17.41
CA ILE A 400 12.47 6.24 18.18
C ILE A 400 12.92 7.57 17.59
N ILE A 401 12.83 7.78 16.26
CA ILE A 401 13.27 9.03 15.62
C ILE A 401 12.08 9.92 15.29
N SER A 402 11.15 9.46 14.43
CA SER A 402 10.11 10.28 13.84
C SER A 402 9.18 10.89 14.89
N LEU A 403 8.50 10.07 15.69
CA LEU A 403 7.53 10.55 16.68
C LEU A 403 8.16 11.47 17.74
N PRO A 404 9.32 11.13 18.35
CA PRO A 404 9.96 12.05 19.29
C PRO A 404 10.39 13.38 18.66
N VAL A 405 10.92 13.38 17.44
CA VAL A 405 11.29 14.62 16.73
C VAL A 405 10.05 15.46 16.48
N GLY A 406 8.95 14.86 16.01
CA GLY A 406 7.69 15.56 15.79
C GLY A 406 7.14 16.20 17.07
N TYR A 407 7.21 15.48 18.20
CA TYR A 407 6.81 16.01 19.51
C TYR A 407 7.71 17.15 19.97
N LEU A 408 9.03 16.97 19.91
CA LEU A 408 10.00 17.99 20.32
C LEU A 408 9.86 19.26 19.48
N CYS A 409 9.84 19.14 18.17
CA CYS A 409 9.71 20.29 17.27
C CYS A 409 8.34 20.96 17.38
N GLY A 410 7.25 20.16 17.45
CA GLY A 410 5.89 20.67 17.49
C GLY A 410 5.52 21.36 18.79
N PHE A 411 5.84 20.74 19.92
CA PHE A 411 5.37 21.15 21.25
C PHE A 411 6.44 21.77 22.13
N VAL A 412 7.67 21.19 22.17
CA VAL A 412 8.74 21.69 23.04
C VAL A 412 9.37 22.97 22.44
N PHE A 413 9.68 22.95 21.15
CA PHE A 413 10.22 24.13 20.46
C PHE A 413 9.13 25.12 19.99
N GLY A 414 7.86 24.72 20.11
CA GLY A 414 6.74 25.60 19.78
C GLY A 414 6.54 25.88 18.28
N TRP A 415 7.06 25.03 17.39
CA TRP A 415 6.90 25.21 15.93
C TRP A 415 5.51 24.78 15.42
N GLY A 416 4.63 24.31 16.31
CA GLY A 416 3.27 23.92 15.99
C GLY A 416 3.19 22.83 14.92
N LEU A 417 2.27 23.01 13.97
CA LEU A 417 2.02 22.02 12.90
C LEU A 417 3.27 21.72 12.06
N THR A 418 4.02 22.74 11.66
CA THR A 418 5.26 22.58 10.89
C THR A 418 6.29 21.74 11.67
N GLY A 419 6.35 21.94 12.99
CA GLY A 419 7.21 21.14 13.87
C GLY A 419 6.80 19.68 13.92
N VAL A 420 5.51 19.36 14.03
CA VAL A 420 5.04 17.97 13.97
C VAL A 420 5.36 17.34 12.61
N TRP A 421 5.26 18.10 11.53
CA TRP A 421 5.60 17.64 10.19
C TRP A 421 7.09 17.34 9.99
N MET A 422 7.97 17.88 10.83
CA MET A 422 9.40 17.51 10.83
C MET A 422 9.63 16.05 11.23
N ALA A 423 8.67 15.39 11.85
CA ALA A 423 8.70 13.93 12.08
C ALA A 423 8.97 13.15 10.80
N PHE A 424 8.30 13.52 9.69
CA PHE A 424 8.35 12.78 8.44
C PHE A 424 9.72 12.86 7.73
N PRO A 425 10.32 14.04 7.49
CA PRO A 425 11.68 14.14 6.96
C PRO A 425 12.70 13.30 7.73
N PHE A 426 12.71 13.40 9.05
CA PHE A 426 13.67 12.67 9.89
C PHE A 426 13.37 11.16 9.89
N GLY A 427 12.11 10.76 10.04
CA GLY A 427 11.70 9.37 10.06
C GLY A 427 11.98 8.65 8.74
N LEU A 428 11.45 9.16 7.63
CA LEU A 428 11.54 8.53 6.31
C LEU A 428 12.95 8.57 5.73
N THR A 429 13.67 9.70 5.93
CA THR A 429 15.07 9.78 5.48
C THR A 429 15.96 8.83 6.27
N SER A 430 15.80 8.73 7.59
CA SER A 430 16.57 7.77 8.39
C SER A 430 16.27 6.32 7.99
N ALA A 431 14.99 5.98 7.75
CA ALA A 431 14.61 4.68 7.22
C ALA A 431 15.26 4.40 5.87
N GLY A 432 15.13 5.35 4.92
CA GLY A 432 15.69 5.22 3.59
C GLY A 432 17.20 5.01 3.58
N VAL A 433 17.94 5.80 4.37
CA VAL A 433 19.40 5.69 4.49
C VAL A 433 19.80 4.35 5.10
N MET A 434 19.16 3.92 6.20
CA MET A 434 19.46 2.63 6.82
C MET A 434 19.15 1.45 5.90
N LEU A 435 18.04 1.48 5.16
CA LEU A 435 17.69 0.46 4.19
C LEU A 435 18.67 0.43 3.01
N TRP A 436 19.09 1.60 2.50
CA TRP A 436 20.11 1.70 1.46
C TRP A 436 21.45 1.13 1.91
N LEU A 437 21.93 1.49 3.10
CA LEU A 437 23.18 0.97 3.67
C LEU A 437 23.10 -0.56 3.84
N ARG A 438 21.97 -1.06 4.32
CA ARG A 438 21.72 -2.51 4.43
C ARG A 438 21.78 -3.21 3.08
N PHE A 439 21.09 -2.66 2.07
CA PHE A 439 21.09 -3.21 0.71
C PHE A 439 22.50 -3.22 0.13
N ARG A 440 23.24 -2.11 0.27
CA ARG A 440 24.63 -1.99 -0.19
C ARG A 440 25.54 -3.05 0.46
N LYS A 441 25.39 -3.29 1.76
CA LYS A 441 26.15 -4.31 2.50
C LYS A 441 25.84 -5.70 1.97
N GLN A 442 24.57 -6.08 1.90
CA GLN A 442 24.14 -7.41 1.46
C GLN A 442 24.57 -7.74 0.03
N THR A 443 24.54 -6.74 -0.85
CA THR A 443 24.90 -6.95 -2.26
C THR A 443 26.41 -6.89 -2.52
N ARG A 444 27.23 -6.41 -1.59
CA ARG A 444 28.69 -6.49 -1.66
C ARG A 444 29.25 -7.82 -1.17
N GLU A 445 28.64 -8.38 -0.10
CA GLU A 445 29.17 -9.53 0.63
C GLU A 445 28.57 -10.87 0.17
N ARG A 446 27.37 -10.89 -0.43
CA ARG A 446 26.59 -12.13 -0.63
C ARG A 446 26.04 -12.34 -2.04
N ILE A 447 26.22 -11.42 -2.92
CA ILE A 447 25.78 -11.44 -4.31
C ILE A 447 26.92 -10.88 -5.18
#